data_5a74ece98eb9a7b818aafee710ab3fe3
#
_entry.id   5a74ece98eb9a7b818aafee710ab3fe3
#
_cell.length_a   1.000
_cell.length_b   1.000
_cell.length_c   1.000
_cell.angle_alpha   90.00
_cell.angle_beta   90.00
_cell.angle_gamma   90.00
#
_symmetry.space_group_name_H-M   'P 1'
#
loop_
_entity.id
_entity.type
_entity.pdbx_description
1 polymer ?
#
loop_
_entity_poly.entity_id
_entity_poly.type
_entity_poly.pdbx_seq_one_letter_code
_entity_poly.pdbx_strand_id
1 'polypeptide(L)'
;VCRTDIFTIPGIVEEKFLYITGRKIITKEYTMEMIIQYITANWVSWLLGLISVVLSRAYHKLAKQLKTERARTNAINAGVLALLHDRLYQACTFYLKRKYCTLEDRDNLEYMFRPYKTLGGNGTGEDLYNRCLALPYEPIESEG
;
A
#
# COMPACT_ATOMS: atom_id res chain seq x y z
N VAL A 1 -35.22 26.60 -55.38
CA VAL A 1 -33.79 26.35 -55.48
C VAL A 1 -33.29 26.07 -54.05
N CYS A 2 -33.29 24.81 -53.62
CA CYS A 2 -32.59 24.39 -52.41
C CYS A 2 -31.65 23.27 -52.79
N ARG A 3 -30.38 23.60 -52.71
CA ARG A 3 -29.25 22.71 -52.93
C ARG A 3 -28.97 22.00 -51.65
N THR A 4 -29.26 20.71 -51.57
CA THR A 4 -28.87 19.82 -50.48
C THR A 4 -27.58 19.13 -50.88
N ASP A 5 -26.48 19.55 -50.28
CA ASP A 5 -25.19 18.88 -50.43
C ASP A 5 -25.21 17.59 -49.64
N ILE A 6 -25.28 16.47 -50.37
CA ILE A 6 -25.20 15.12 -49.82
C ILE A 6 -23.73 14.80 -49.62
N PHE A 7 -23.32 14.72 -48.36
CA PHE A 7 -22.02 14.25 -47.96
C PHE A 7 -21.91 12.75 -48.26
N THR A 8 -21.22 12.42 -49.34
CA THR A 8 -21.02 11.03 -49.76
C THR A 8 -19.91 10.40 -48.94
N ILE A 9 -20.26 9.47 -48.05
CA ILE A 9 -19.32 8.62 -47.38
C ILE A 9 -18.99 7.45 -48.33
N PRO A 10 -17.72 7.21 -48.72
CA PRO A 10 -17.37 6.10 -49.60
C PRO A 10 -17.44 4.79 -48.80
N GLY A 11 -18.32 3.88 -49.20
CA GLY A 11 -18.42 2.54 -48.64
C GLY A 11 -19.83 2.00 -48.40
N ILE A 12 -20.89 2.73 -48.83
CA ILE A 12 -22.26 2.21 -48.73
C ILE A 12 -22.56 1.46 -50.04
N VAL A 13 -22.56 0.14 -49.91
CA VAL A 13 -23.05 -0.79 -50.95
C VAL A 13 -24.52 -0.52 -51.22
N GLU A 14 -24.86 -0.44 -52.53
CA GLU A 14 -26.21 -0.19 -53.04
C GLU A 14 -27.29 -0.93 -52.27
N GLU A 15 -28.21 -0.16 -51.68
CA GLU A 15 -29.50 -0.69 -51.17
C GLU A 15 -30.36 -1.12 -52.36
N LYS A 16 -30.41 -2.41 -52.67
CA LYS A 16 -31.49 -2.99 -53.43
C LYS A 16 -32.76 -3.04 -52.56
N PHE A 17 -33.58 -1.97 -52.63
CA PHE A 17 -34.91 -2.00 -52.09
C PHE A 17 -35.78 -2.98 -52.89
N LEU A 18 -35.96 -4.20 -52.39
CA LEU A 18 -37.00 -5.08 -52.82
C LEU A 18 -38.25 -4.83 -51.93
N TYR A 19 -39.16 -3.99 -52.44
CA TYR A 19 -40.49 -3.85 -51.85
C TYR A 19 -41.36 -5.08 -52.18
N ILE A 20 -41.51 -6.00 -51.26
CA ILE A 20 -42.57 -7.00 -51.31
C ILE A 20 -43.41 -6.86 -50.05
N THR A 21 -44.63 -6.35 -50.31
CA THR A 21 -45.84 -6.40 -49.44
C THR A 21 -45.59 -6.23 -47.93
N GLY A 22 -45.53 -4.97 -47.49
CA GLY A 22 -46.16 -4.54 -46.24
C GLY A 22 -45.59 -5.06 -44.90
N ARG A 23 -44.47 -5.79 -44.86
CA ARG A 23 -43.78 -6.13 -43.62
C ARG A 23 -42.30 -5.84 -43.73
N LYS A 24 -41.83 -4.89 -42.95
CA LYS A 24 -40.43 -4.58 -42.77
C LYS A 24 -39.77 -5.76 -42.05
N ILE A 25 -39.28 -6.75 -42.77
CA ILE A 25 -38.41 -7.79 -42.21
C ILE A 25 -37.03 -7.15 -42.08
N ILE A 26 -36.80 -6.57 -40.91
CA ILE A 26 -35.45 -6.20 -40.48
C ILE A 26 -34.77 -7.54 -40.18
N THR A 27 -34.08 -8.07 -41.19
CA THR A 27 -33.34 -9.31 -41.03
C THR A 27 -32.24 -9.11 -40.00
N LYS A 28 -32.37 -9.92 -38.96
CA LYS A 28 -31.43 -9.97 -37.80
C LYS A 28 -29.99 -10.27 -38.22
N GLU A 29 -29.75 -10.65 -39.46
CA GLU A 29 -28.42 -10.97 -40.02
C GLU A 29 -27.57 -9.74 -40.23
N TYR A 30 -28.11 -8.62 -40.71
CA TYR A 30 -27.30 -7.40 -40.94
C TYR A 30 -26.75 -6.79 -39.65
N THR A 31 -27.44 -6.96 -38.54
CA THR A 31 -26.99 -6.45 -37.23
C THR A 31 -25.83 -7.28 -36.69
N MET A 32 -25.80 -8.57 -36.92
CA MET A 32 -24.73 -9.46 -36.43
C MET A 32 -23.43 -9.26 -37.22
N GLU A 33 -23.53 -9.14 -38.53
CA GLU A 33 -22.33 -8.87 -39.37
C GLU A 33 -21.71 -7.51 -39.06
N MET A 34 -22.53 -6.46 -38.90
CA MET A 34 -22.02 -5.14 -38.52
C MET A 34 -21.37 -5.13 -37.14
N ILE A 35 -21.94 -5.86 -36.18
CA ILE A 35 -21.36 -5.99 -34.83
C ILE A 35 -20.02 -6.74 -34.90
N ILE A 36 -19.96 -7.85 -35.64
CA ILE A 36 -18.75 -8.63 -35.80
C ILE A 36 -17.66 -7.78 -36.49
N GLN A 37 -18.02 -7.06 -37.53
CA GLN A 37 -17.09 -6.19 -38.27
C GLN A 37 -16.58 -5.03 -37.41
N TYR A 38 -17.45 -4.44 -36.59
CA TYR A 38 -17.05 -3.41 -35.63
C TYR A 38 -16.12 -3.95 -34.55
N ILE A 39 -16.39 -5.15 -34.01
CA ILE A 39 -15.55 -5.82 -33.01
C ILE A 39 -14.20 -6.17 -33.62
N THR A 40 -14.15 -6.74 -34.83
CA THR A 40 -12.89 -7.10 -35.50
C THR A 40 -12.06 -5.88 -35.91
N ALA A 41 -12.69 -4.77 -36.25
CA ALA A 41 -11.98 -3.52 -36.55
C ALA A 41 -11.41 -2.83 -35.30
N ASN A 42 -12.05 -3.01 -34.13
CA ASN A 42 -11.67 -2.32 -32.90
C ASN A 42 -11.19 -3.27 -31.78
N TRP A 43 -10.79 -4.49 -32.12
CA TRP A 43 -10.39 -5.52 -31.12
C TRP A 43 -9.27 -5.05 -30.19
N VAL A 44 -8.34 -4.21 -30.68
CA VAL A 44 -7.26 -3.64 -29.88
C VAL A 44 -7.81 -2.75 -28.76
N SER A 45 -8.82 -1.91 -29.06
CA SER A 45 -9.46 -1.05 -28.07
C SER A 45 -10.18 -1.86 -26.97
N TRP A 46 -10.83 -2.97 -27.35
CA TRP A 46 -11.46 -3.89 -26.40
C TRP A 46 -10.44 -4.60 -25.51
N LEU A 47 -9.32 -5.05 -26.09
CA LEU A 47 -8.21 -5.64 -25.33
C LEU A 47 -7.63 -4.64 -24.33
N LEU A 48 -7.35 -3.42 -24.74
CA LEU A 48 -6.84 -2.37 -23.84
C LEU A 48 -7.84 -2.05 -22.72
N GLY A 49 -9.13 -2.00 -23.02
CA GLY A 49 -10.17 -1.85 -22.01
C GLY A 49 -10.19 -2.98 -20.98
N LEU A 50 -10.10 -4.23 -21.43
CA LEU A 50 -10.08 -5.41 -20.57
C LEU A 50 -8.81 -5.43 -19.69
N ILE A 51 -7.65 -5.15 -20.27
CA ILE A 51 -6.38 -5.05 -19.53
C ILE A 51 -6.48 -3.97 -18.46
N SER A 52 -7.02 -2.79 -18.78
CA SER A 52 -7.19 -1.69 -17.83
C SER A 52 -8.07 -2.08 -16.64
N VAL A 53 -9.15 -2.81 -16.87
CA VAL A 53 -10.04 -3.29 -15.80
C VAL A 53 -9.33 -4.31 -14.91
N VAL A 54 -8.61 -5.28 -15.50
CA VAL A 54 -7.85 -6.29 -14.74
C VAL A 54 -6.75 -5.61 -13.90
N LEU A 55 -6.01 -4.69 -14.51
CA LEU A 55 -4.94 -3.96 -13.85
C LEU A 55 -5.46 -3.09 -12.69
N SER A 56 -6.58 -2.40 -12.88
CA SER A 56 -7.25 -1.61 -11.85
C SER A 56 -7.67 -2.48 -10.66
N ARG A 57 -8.28 -3.63 -10.91
CA ARG A 57 -8.68 -4.57 -9.84
C ARG A 57 -7.48 -5.14 -9.09
N ALA A 58 -6.41 -5.52 -9.82
CA ALA A 58 -5.17 -6.00 -9.21
C ALA A 58 -4.54 -4.92 -8.33
N TYR A 59 -4.47 -3.68 -8.81
CA TYR A 59 -3.95 -2.55 -8.06
C TYR A 59 -4.76 -2.28 -6.77
N HIS A 60 -6.08 -2.25 -6.85
CA HIS A 60 -6.95 -2.06 -5.69
C HIS A 60 -6.79 -3.18 -4.64
N LYS A 61 -6.69 -4.43 -5.10
CA LYS A 61 -6.44 -5.58 -4.21
C LYS A 61 -5.10 -5.45 -3.49
N LEU A 62 -4.03 -5.12 -4.23
CA LEU A 62 -2.69 -4.94 -3.69
C LEU A 62 -2.64 -3.77 -2.70
N ALA A 63 -3.22 -2.62 -3.04
CA ALA A 63 -3.29 -1.46 -2.17
C ALA A 63 -4.02 -1.76 -0.85
N LYS A 64 -5.11 -2.55 -0.90
CA LYS A 64 -5.82 -2.99 0.30
C LYS A 64 -4.97 -3.91 1.17
N GLN A 65 -4.26 -4.87 0.57
CA GLN A 65 -3.35 -5.77 1.29
C GLN A 65 -2.22 -4.99 1.96
N LEU A 66 -1.57 -4.07 1.23
CA LEU A 66 -0.51 -3.22 1.79
C LEU A 66 -1.00 -2.38 2.97
N LYS A 67 -2.22 -1.83 2.90
CA LYS A 67 -2.79 -1.07 4.02
C LYS A 67 -3.00 -1.94 5.26
N THR A 68 -3.47 -3.16 5.09
CA THR A 68 -3.69 -4.11 6.19
C THR A 68 -2.36 -4.54 6.81
N GLU A 69 -1.36 -4.90 5.98
CA GLU A 69 -0.03 -5.28 6.46
C GLU A 69 0.68 -4.13 7.19
N ARG A 70 0.56 -2.90 6.67
CA ARG A 70 1.10 -1.71 7.37
C ARG A 70 0.43 -1.49 8.73
N ALA A 71 -0.88 -1.63 8.83
CA ALA A 71 -1.59 -1.49 10.09
C ALA A 71 -1.15 -2.56 11.10
N ARG A 72 -0.96 -3.81 10.66
CA ARG A 72 -0.45 -4.90 11.48
C ARG A 72 0.99 -4.64 11.94
N THR A 73 1.86 -4.24 11.04
CA THR A 73 3.26 -3.93 11.35
C THR A 73 3.35 -2.77 12.35
N ASN A 74 2.55 -1.72 12.17
CA ASN A 74 2.52 -0.59 13.11
C ASN A 74 2.04 -1.02 14.50
N ALA A 75 1.06 -1.90 14.60
CA ALA A 75 0.59 -2.44 15.88
C ALA A 75 1.67 -3.28 16.59
N ILE A 76 2.40 -4.13 15.82
CA ILE A 76 3.52 -4.91 16.35
C ILE A 76 4.63 -3.98 16.82
N ASN A 77 5.02 -3.00 16.03
CA ASN A 77 6.07 -2.04 16.38
C ASN A 77 5.71 -1.25 17.64
N ALA A 78 4.45 -0.82 17.76
CA ALA A 78 3.99 -0.14 18.98
C ALA A 78 4.05 -1.07 20.21
N GLY A 79 3.67 -2.33 20.07
CA GLY A 79 3.77 -3.32 21.16
C GLY A 79 5.21 -3.61 21.57
N VAL A 80 6.11 -3.79 20.59
CA VAL A 80 7.55 -3.98 20.83
C VAL A 80 8.16 -2.74 21.50
N LEU A 81 7.82 -1.55 21.04
CA LEU A 81 8.28 -0.29 21.62
C LEU A 81 7.86 -0.17 23.10
N ALA A 82 6.60 -0.52 23.42
CA ALA A 82 6.10 -0.50 24.79
C ALA A 82 6.85 -1.49 25.71
N LEU A 83 7.12 -2.70 25.21
CA LEU A 83 7.90 -3.72 25.94
C LEU A 83 9.35 -3.28 26.17
N LEU A 84 9.99 -2.70 25.14
CA LEU A 84 11.35 -2.17 25.26
C LEU A 84 11.41 -1.00 26.24
N HIS A 85 10.41 -0.10 26.20
CA HIS A 85 10.31 1.00 27.15
C HIS A 85 10.21 0.49 28.60
N ASP A 86 9.33 -0.47 28.86
CA ASP A 86 9.16 -1.05 30.19
C ASP A 86 10.43 -1.74 30.69
N ARG A 87 11.07 -2.54 29.84
CA ARG A 87 12.34 -3.21 30.16
C ARG A 87 13.48 -2.23 30.43
N LEU A 88 13.62 -1.23 29.58
CA LEU A 88 14.62 -0.18 29.75
C LEU A 88 14.39 0.60 31.05
N TYR A 89 13.13 0.94 31.33
CA TYR A 89 12.75 1.65 32.55
C TYR A 89 13.07 0.83 33.80
N GLN A 90 12.73 -0.46 33.82
CA GLN A 90 13.00 -1.38 34.95
C GLN A 90 14.50 -1.52 35.17
N ALA A 91 15.27 -1.78 34.09
CA ALA A 91 16.74 -1.93 34.18
C ALA A 91 17.39 -0.65 34.68
N CYS A 92 17.06 0.50 34.08
CA CYS A 92 17.61 1.78 34.51
C CYS A 92 17.25 2.13 35.97
N THR A 93 16.02 1.89 36.38
CA THR A 93 15.60 2.11 37.78
C THR A 93 16.38 1.23 38.74
N PHE A 94 16.66 -0.02 38.38
CA PHE A 94 17.46 -0.92 39.17
C PHE A 94 18.91 -0.41 39.30
N TYR A 95 19.57 -0.05 38.20
CA TYR A 95 20.96 0.44 38.23
C TYR A 95 21.08 1.79 38.97
N LEU A 96 20.14 2.68 38.79
CA LEU A 96 20.12 3.98 39.53
C LEU A 96 19.97 3.77 41.04
N LYS A 97 19.16 2.79 41.49
CA LYS A 97 19.06 2.43 42.91
C LYS A 97 20.33 1.81 43.43
N ARG A 98 20.98 0.93 42.63
CA ARG A 98 22.24 0.28 42.94
C ARG A 98 23.44 1.23 43.00
N LYS A 99 23.32 2.39 42.32
CA LYS A 99 24.31 3.49 42.21
C LYS A 99 25.58 3.15 41.41
N TYR A 100 25.65 2.02 40.76
CA TYR A 100 26.72 1.68 39.81
C TYR A 100 26.17 0.84 38.64
N CYS A 101 26.90 0.86 37.52
CA CYS A 101 26.51 0.17 36.31
C CYS A 101 27.77 -0.42 35.66
N THR A 102 27.92 -1.73 35.71
CA THR A 102 29.08 -2.44 35.16
C THR A 102 29.15 -2.33 33.63
N LEU A 103 30.29 -2.68 33.05
CA LEU A 103 30.43 -2.71 31.56
C LEU A 103 29.38 -3.65 30.93
N GLU A 104 29.19 -4.83 31.48
CA GLU A 104 28.18 -5.79 31.02
C GLU A 104 26.76 -5.23 31.10
N ASP A 105 26.43 -4.54 32.21
CA ASP A 105 25.14 -3.88 32.36
C ASP A 105 24.92 -2.80 31.30
N ARG A 106 25.98 -2.03 30.95
CA ARG A 106 25.90 -1.00 29.90
C ARG A 106 25.71 -1.60 28.52
N ASP A 107 26.40 -2.68 28.20
CA ASP A 107 26.23 -3.39 26.94
C ASP A 107 24.80 -3.92 26.80
N ASN A 108 24.24 -4.45 27.90
CA ASN A 108 22.83 -4.89 27.93
C ASN A 108 21.85 -3.73 27.75
N LEU A 109 22.11 -2.58 28.39
CA LEU A 109 21.31 -1.37 28.19
C LEU A 109 21.38 -0.87 26.74
N GLU A 110 22.57 -0.84 26.15
CA GLU A 110 22.78 -0.44 24.75
C GLU A 110 22.03 -1.36 23.80
N TYR A 111 22.06 -2.69 24.07
CA TYR A 111 21.34 -3.68 23.27
C TYR A 111 19.82 -3.44 23.27
N MET A 112 19.26 -2.98 24.38
CA MET A 112 17.83 -2.63 24.49
C MET A 112 17.55 -1.23 23.93
N PHE A 113 18.45 -0.28 24.13
CA PHE A 113 18.24 1.12 23.75
C PHE A 113 18.28 1.34 22.24
N ARG A 114 19.16 0.66 21.48
CA ARG A 114 19.24 0.79 20.02
C ARG A 114 17.90 0.51 19.32
N PRO A 115 17.26 -0.66 19.49
CA PRO A 115 15.98 -0.92 18.86
C PRO A 115 14.87 0.01 19.39
N TYR A 116 14.90 0.39 20.67
CA TYR A 116 13.97 1.38 21.23
C TYR A 116 14.03 2.71 20.49
N LYS A 117 15.23 3.24 20.27
CA LYS A 117 15.45 4.50 19.53
C LYS A 117 15.04 4.36 18.06
N THR A 118 15.38 3.25 17.40
CA THR A 118 15.03 2.97 16.01
C THR A 118 13.52 2.91 15.79
N LEU A 119 12.78 2.39 16.76
CA LEU A 119 11.32 2.31 16.72
C LEU A 119 10.62 3.63 17.08
N GLY A 120 11.37 4.70 17.34
CA GLY A 120 10.83 6.03 17.65
C GLY A 120 10.57 6.24 19.14
N GLY A 121 11.35 5.58 20.02
CA GLY A 121 11.29 5.76 21.47
C GLY A 121 11.51 7.22 21.85
N ASN A 122 10.77 7.67 22.87
CA ASN A 122 10.75 9.07 23.32
C ASN A 122 11.94 9.45 24.23
N GLY A 123 12.09 10.76 24.52
CA GLY A 123 13.19 11.31 25.30
C GLY A 123 13.28 10.82 26.74
N THR A 124 12.19 10.32 27.37
CA THR A 124 12.21 9.81 28.74
C THR A 124 13.10 8.57 28.87
N GLY A 125 13.01 7.63 27.92
CA GLY A 125 13.88 6.44 27.91
C GLY A 125 15.34 6.80 27.63
N GLU A 126 15.59 7.81 26.81
CA GLU A 126 16.93 8.36 26.51
C GLU A 126 17.53 9.05 27.74
N ASP A 127 16.76 9.83 28.49
CA ASP A 127 17.23 10.45 29.72
C ASP A 127 17.64 9.40 30.77
N LEU A 128 16.79 8.39 30.98
CA LEU A 128 17.10 7.29 31.89
C LEU A 128 18.35 6.52 31.48
N TYR A 129 18.49 6.23 30.20
CA TYR A 129 19.66 5.57 29.65
C TYR A 129 20.93 6.38 29.90
N ASN A 130 20.94 7.67 29.57
CA ASN A 130 22.07 8.58 29.79
C ASN A 130 22.44 8.70 31.28
N ARG A 131 21.46 8.72 32.17
CA ARG A 131 21.70 8.73 33.61
C ARG A 131 22.35 7.45 34.10
N CYS A 132 21.98 6.29 33.54
CA CYS A 132 22.65 5.01 33.87
C CYS A 132 24.11 5.00 33.36
N LEU A 133 24.36 5.56 32.18
CA LEU A 133 25.73 5.65 31.66
C LEU A 133 26.65 6.59 32.48
N ALA A 134 26.07 7.53 33.22
CA ALA A 134 26.80 8.43 34.11
C ALA A 134 27.18 7.79 35.46
N LEU A 135 26.65 6.59 35.81
CA LEU A 135 26.99 5.89 37.02
C LEU A 135 28.44 5.35 36.98
N PRO A 136 29.11 5.15 38.14
CA PRO A 136 30.41 4.47 38.18
C PRO A 136 30.28 3.00 37.76
N TYR A 137 31.38 2.39 37.32
CA TYR A 137 31.43 0.97 36.90
C TYR A 137 31.39 0.00 38.09
N GLU A 138 31.87 0.44 39.25
CA GLU A 138 32.03 -0.36 40.44
C GLU A 138 31.30 0.31 41.64
N PRO A 139 30.92 -0.48 42.66
CA PRO A 139 30.40 0.09 43.90
C PRO A 139 31.38 1.10 44.48
N ILE A 140 30.89 2.25 44.90
CA ILE A 140 31.71 3.18 45.68
C ILE A 140 31.93 2.52 47.04
N GLU A 141 33.13 2.01 47.30
CA GLU A 141 33.50 1.56 48.65
C GLU A 141 33.35 2.75 49.59
N SER A 142 32.37 2.70 50.49
CA SER A 142 32.30 3.64 51.58
C SER A 142 33.49 3.31 52.50
N GLU A 143 34.59 4.10 52.40
CA GLU A 143 35.58 4.12 53.42
C GLU A 143 34.87 4.41 54.77
N GLY A 144 34.80 3.34 55.62
CA GLY A 144 34.26 3.39 56.93
C GLY A 144 35.19 4.01 57.98
#